data_e8f42720ee861c3aaa139b87b4052468
#
_entry.id   e8f42720ee861c3aaa139b87b4052468
#
_cell.length_a   1.000
_cell.length_b   1.000
_cell.length_c   1.000
_cell.angle_alpha   90.00
_cell.angle_beta   90.00
_cell.angle_gamma   90.00
#
_symmetry.space_group_name_H-M   'P 1'
#
loop_
_entity.id
_entity.type
_entity.pdbx_description
1 polymer ?
#
loop_
_entity_poly.entity_id
_entity_poly.type
_entity_poly.pdbx_seq_one_letter_code
_entity_poly.pdbx_strand_id
1 'polypeptide(L)'
;MAKTVMLQPTATKKSSTQDEKQKNLETMVKYGEVLSNELIEKLSQYGNSYQGLCIETYAVCKAYAALKVIALDADWDNEPLFQKLLPWFIEEAEEMLADVKNEENV
;
A
#
# COMPACT_ATOMS: atom_id res chain seq x y z
N MET A 1 17.59 7.42 12.14
CA MET A 1 17.34 7.32 11.68
C MET A 1 17.06 7.28 10.77
N ALA A 2 17.02 7.17 10.47
CA ALA A 2 16.80 7.07 9.58
C ALA A 2 16.31 7.90 9.02
N LYS A 3 16.23 8.54 8.99
CA LYS A 3 15.70 9.28 8.51
C LYS A 3 15.74 9.33 7.34
N THR A 4 15.86 8.85 7.13
CA THR A 4 15.81 8.82 6.21
C THR A 4 15.60 9.06 5.43
N VAL A 5 15.58 9.18 5.50
CA VAL A 5 15.39 9.42 4.80
C VAL A 5 15.35 9.59 3.73
N MET A 6 15.50 9.21 3.39
CA MET A 6 15.51 9.17 2.25
C MET A 6 14.52 9.81 1.53
N LEU A 7 13.54 9.74 1.99
CA LEU A 7 12.59 10.32 1.40
C LEU A 7 12.66 11.73 1.48
N GLN A 8 13.35 12.18 2.07
CA GLN A 8 13.39 13.40 2.25
C GLN A 8 14.03 14.05 1.45
N PRO A 9 14.23 14.28 1.11
CA PRO A 9 14.65 15.03 0.49
C PRO A 9 14.63 15.97 0.23
N THR A 10 14.67 16.12 0.62
CA THR A 10 14.71 16.87 0.47
C THR A 10 14.76 17.68 0.05
N ALA A 11 14.67 17.80 0.32
CA ALA A 11 14.65 18.59 0.01
C ALA A 11 15.17 19.16 -0.74
N THR A 12 15.64 19.16 -0.92
CA THR A 12 16.14 19.62 -1.59
C THR A 12 16.06 19.91 -2.59
N LYS A 13 15.81 19.91 -2.95
CA LYS A 13 15.87 20.28 -3.87
C LYS A 13 15.18 20.67 -4.74
N LYS A 14 15.07 21.27 -4.72
CA LYS A 14 14.48 21.90 -5.41
C LYS A 14 14.38 21.59 -6.69
N SER A 15 15.08 21.28 -7.10
CA SER A 15 14.97 21.01 -8.32
C SER A 15 14.57 19.68 -8.50
N SER A 16 13.83 19.14 -7.61
CA SER A 16 13.37 17.92 -7.84
C SER A 16 12.64 17.98 -9.06
N THR A 17 13.11 17.41 -10.00
CA THR A 17 12.61 17.49 -11.30
C THR A 17 11.53 16.49 -11.53
N GLN A 18 10.86 16.59 -12.64
CA GLN A 18 9.90 15.59 -13.05
C GLN A 18 10.56 14.22 -13.16
N ASP A 19 11.80 14.20 -13.61
CA ASP A 19 12.52 12.94 -13.74
C ASP A 19 12.70 12.27 -12.39
N GLU A 20 13.02 13.04 -11.37
CA GLU A 20 13.22 12.51 -10.04
C GLU A 20 11.92 12.02 -9.45
N LYS A 21 10.85 12.77 -9.65
CA LYS A 21 9.54 12.34 -9.17
C LYS A 21 9.08 11.08 -9.87
N GLN A 22 9.32 11.01 -11.17
CA GLN A 22 8.95 9.82 -11.94
C GLN A 22 9.73 8.62 -11.46
N LYS A 23 11.01 8.79 -11.19
CA LYS A 23 11.85 7.71 -10.71
C LYS A 23 11.38 7.21 -9.36
N ASN A 24 11.02 8.12 -8.46
CA ASN A 24 10.51 7.74 -7.16
C ASN A 24 9.21 6.96 -7.28
N LEU A 25 8.34 7.39 -8.18
CA LEU A 25 7.08 6.70 -8.41
C LEU A 25 7.32 5.30 -8.96
N GLU A 26 8.23 5.17 -9.92
CA GLU A 26 8.54 3.87 -10.49
C GLU A 26 9.11 2.93 -9.44
N THR A 27 9.98 3.44 -8.58
CA THR A 27 10.55 2.64 -7.51
C THR A 27 9.47 2.17 -6.54
N MET A 28 8.57 3.09 -6.19
CA MET A 28 7.48 2.76 -5.29
C MET A 28 6.63 1.63 -5.86
N VAL A 29 6.24 1.75 -7.13
CA VAL A 29 5.39 0.75 -7.75
C VAL A 29 6.13 -0.58 -7.87
N LYS A 30 7.39 -0.55 -8.29
CA LYS A 30 8.15 -1.78 -8.49
C LYS A 30 8.26 -2.59 -7.20
N TYR A 31 8.73 -1.95 -6.14
CA TYR A 31 8.92 -2.68 -4.89
C TYR A 31 7.62 -2.86 -4.13
N GLY A 32 6.69 -1.93 -4.29
CA GLY A 32 5.38 -2.06 -3.69
C GLY A 32 4.62 -3.26 -4.23
N GLU A 33 4.74 -3.52 -5.54
CA GLU A 33 4.07 -4.68 -6.12
C GLU A 33 4.61 -5.98 -5.54
N VAL A 34 5.92 -6.09 -5.41
CA VAL A 34 6.51 -7.29 -4.84
C VAL A 34 6.06 -7.48 -3.40
N LEU A 35 6.13 -6.43 -2.62
CA LEU A 35 5.75 -6.51 -1.20
C LEU A 35 4.26 -6.80 -1.05
N SER A 36 3.43 -6.16 -1.87
CA SER A 36 1.99 -6.38 -1.76
C SER A 36 1.62 -7.82 -2.11
N ASN A 37 2.30 -8.40 -3.10
CA ASN A 37 2.01 -9.79 -3.45
C ASN A 37 2.35 -10.71 -2.28
N GLU A 38 3.44 -10.45 -1.58
CA GLU A 38 3.80 -11.23 -0.41
C GLU A 38 2.78 -11.07 0.72
N LEU A 39 2.30 -9.83 0.91
CA LEU A 39 1.29 -9.57 1.93
C LEU A 39 -0.02 -10.28 1.61
N ILE A 40 -0.45 -10.22 0.36
CA ILE A 40 -1.69 -10.86 -0.06
C ILE A 40 -1.60 -12.36 0.12
N GLU A 41 -0.45 -12.93 -0.22
CA GLU A 41 -0.25 -14.36 -0.06
C GLU A 41 -0.38 -14.75 1.42
N LYS A 42 0.22 -13.97 2.31
CA LYS A 42 0.11 -14.22 3.74
C LYS A 42 -1.32 -14.06 4.24
N LEU A 43 -2.00 -13.04 3.74
CA LEU A 43 -3.37 -12.78 4.19
C LEU A 43 -4.34 -13.85 3.76
N SER A 44 -4.05 -14.55 2.66
CA SER A 44 -4.98 -15.55 2.17
C SER A 44 -4.82 -16.92 2.84
N GLN A 45 -3.88 -17.04 3.77
CA GLN A 45 -3.63 -18.33 4.43
C GLN A 45 -4.77 -18.78 5.32
N TYR A 46 -5.55 -17.84 5.84
CA TYR A 46 -6.62 -18.19 6.78
C TYR A 46 -7.98 -18.34 6.10
N GLY A 47 -8.02 -18.16 4.78
CA GLY A 47 -9.22 -18.39 4.03
C GLY A 47 -10.25 -17.27 4.19
N ASN A 48 -11.42 -17.49 3.62
CA ASN A 48 -12.46 -16.48 3.64
C ASN A 48 -13.62 -16.81 4.55
N SER A 49 -13.40 -17.66 5.57
CA SER A 49 -14.39 -17.81 6.60
C SER A 49 -14.46 -16.55 7.44
N TYR A 50 -15.54 -16.39 8.20
CA TYR A 50 -15.68 -15.20 9.03
C TYR A 50 -14.49 -15.05 9.98
N GLN A 51 -14.10 -16.16 10.63
CA GLN A 51 -12.98 -16.10 11.56
C GLN A 51 -11.68 -15.76 10.86
N GLY A 52 -11.43 -16.36 9.70
CA GLY A 52 -10.22 -16.08 8.94
C GLY A 52 -10.15 -14.61 8.52
N LEU A 53 -11.28 -14.06 8.08
CA LEU A 53 -11.32 -12.66 7.68
C LEU A 53 -11.09 -11.73 8.86
N CYS A 54 -11.58 -12.09 10.05
CA CYS A 54 -11.32 -11.28 11.22
C CYS A 54 -9.85 -11.26 11.58
N ILE A 55 -9.19 -12.41 11.47
CA ILE A 55 -7.76 -12.50 11.75
C ILE A 55 -6.98 -11.60 10.77
N GLU A 56 -7.31 -11.72 9.51
CA GLU A 56 -6.61 -10.97 8.47
C GLU A 56 -6.87 -9.47 8.59
N THR A 57 -8.11 -9.09 8.89
CA THR A 57 -8.45 -7.70 9.07
C THR A 57 -7.71 -7.09 10.25
N TYR A 58 -7.65 -7.83 11.35
CA TYR A 58 -6.90 -7.39 12.51
C TYR A 58 -5.45 -7.15 12.17
N ALA A 59 -4.85 -8.09 11.44
CA ALA A 59 -3.44 -7.99 11.07
C ALA A 59 -3.17 -6.76 10.21
N VAL A 60 -4.06 -6.48 9.26
CA VAL A 60 -3.89 -5.33 8.39
C VAL A 60 -4.02 -4.04 9.18
N CYS A 61 -4.99 -3.97 10.10
CA CYS A 61 -5.16 -2.78 10.90
C CYS A 61 -3.95 -2.51 11.77
N LYS A 62 -3.39 -3.57 12.35
CA LYS A 62 -2.22 -3.41 13.19
C LYS A 62 -1.01 -2.97 12.37
N ALA A 63 -0.86 -3.55 11.19
CA ALA A 63 0.24 -3.17 10.30
C ALA A 63 0.11 -1.73 9.84
N TYR A 64 -1.11 -1.31 9.54
CA TYR A 64 -1.37 0.05 9.14
C TYR A 64 -0.97 1.02 10.26
N ALA A 65 -1.35 0.71 11.48
CA ALA A 65 -1.02 1.56 12.62
C ALA A 65 0.49 1.65 12.82
N ALA A 66 1.17 0.52 12.70
CA ALA A 66 2.62 0.51 12.86
C ALA A 66 3.30 1.36 11.79
N LEU A 67 2.84 1.22 10.56
CA LEU A 67 3.42 1.99 9.46
C LEU A 67 3.19 3.48 9.66
N LYS A 68 2.01 3.84 10.16
CA LYS A 68 1.71 5.24 10.40
C LYS A 68 2.64 5.83 11.46
N VAL A 69 2.89 5.08 12.52
CA VAL A 69 3.78 5.54 13.59
C VAL A 69 5.21 5.65 13.06
N ILE A 70 5.64 4.69 12.27
CA ILE A 70 6.97 4.73 11.69
C ILE A 70 7.14 5.95 10.81
N ALA A 71 6.13 6.26 10.00
CA ALA A 71 6.20 7.41 9.12
C ALA A 71 6.27 8.71 9.92
N LEU A 72 5.45 8.83 10.95
CA LEU A 72 5.46 10.02 11.79
C LEU A 72 6.79 10.19 12.52
N ASP A 73 7.39 9.08 12.93
CA ASP A 73 8.70 9.14 13.56
C ASP A 73 9.76 9.64 12.58
N ALA A 74 9.55 9.42 11.30
CA ALA A 74 10.43 9.93 10.25
C ALA A 74 10.00 11.31 9.75
N ASP A 75 9.12 11.97 10.49
CA ASP A 75 8.63 13.30 10.16
C ASP A 75 7.88 13.35 8.84
N TRP A 76 7.17 12.28 8.52
CA TRP A 76 6.37 12.21 7.30
C TRP A 76 4.99 11.67 7.60
N ASP A 77 3.98 12.41 7.17
CA ASP A 77 2.60 11.95 7.33
C ASP A 77 2.21 11.22 6.05
N ASN A 78 2.05 9.90 6.14
CA ASN A 78 1.70 9.11 4.97
C ASN A 78 0.19 8.97 4.75
N GLU A 79 -0.62 9.64 5.57
CA GLU A 79 -2.07 9.55 5.42
C GLU A 79 -2.57 10.05 4.07
N PRO A 80 -2.08 11.20 3.56
CA PRO A 80 -2.56 11.64 2.24
C PRO A 80 -2.30 10.62 1.15
N LEU A 81 -1.20 9.88 1.23
CA LEU A 81 -0.91 8.85 0.24
C LEU A 81 -1.89 7.69 0.37
N PHE A 82 -2.22 7.30 1.60
CA PHE A 82 -3.24 6.27 1.81
C PHE A 82 -4.56 6.69 1.21
N GLN A 83 -4.96 7.93 1.45
CA GLN A 83 -6.26 8.41 0.98
C GLN A 83 -6.31 8.51 -0.53
N LYS A 84 -5.17 8.61 -1.17
CA LYS A 84 -5.12 8.66 -2.61
C LYS A 84 -5.10 7.27 -3.24
N LEU A 85 -4.30 6.37 -2.68
CA LEU A 85 -4.10 5.06 -3.27
C LEU A 85 -5.18 4.04 -2.90
N LEU A 86 -5.62 4.07 -1.65
CA LEU A 86 -6.50 3.01 -1.17
C LEU A 86 -7.84 2.95 -1.92
N PRO A 87 -8.53 4.08 -2.13
CA PRO A 87 -9.78 4.00 -2.90
C PRO A 87 -9.57 3.48 -4.31
N TRP A 88 -8.46 3.85 -4.93
CA TRP A 88 -8.17 3.38 -6.28
C TRP A 88 -7.98 1.87 -6.30
N PHE A 89 -7.23 1.34 -5.35
CA PHE A 89 -7.01 -0.11 -5.28
C PHE A 89 -8.29 -0.85 -4.92
N ILE A 90 -9.13 -0.27 -4.08
CA ILE A 90 -10.41 -0.90 -3.73
C ILE A 90 -11.30 -0.97 -4.96
N GLU A 91 -11.36 0.10 -5.72
CA GLU A 91 -12.17 0.12 -6.93
C GLU A 91 -11.69 -0.93 -7.93
N GLU A 92 -10.37 -1.02 -8.09
CA GLU A 92 -9.79 -2.00 -8.99
C GLU A 92 -10.13 -3.43 -8.56
N ALA A 93 -10.03 -3.68 -7.27
CA ALA A 93 -10.33 -5.02 -6.74
C ALA A 93 -11.81 -5.34 -6.90
N GLU A 94 -12.67 -4.35 -6.72
CA GLU A 94 -14.11 -4.58 -6.90
C GLU A 94 -14.44 -4.91 -8.35
N GLU A 95 -13.75 -4.26 -9.29
CA GLU A 95 -13.96 -4.56 -10.70
C GLU A 95 -13.53 -5.98 -11.03
N MET A 96 -12.40 -6.41 -10.46
CA MET A 96 -11.95 -7.78 -10.68
C MET A 96 -12.92 -8.79 -10.12
N LEU A 97 -13.48 -8.50 -8.95
CA LEU A 97 -14.46 -9.38 -8.34
C LEU A 97 -15.73 -9.49 -9.18
N ALA A 98 -16.16 -8.36 -9.72
CA ALA A 98 -17.34 -8.35 -10.57
C ALA A 98 -17.13 -9.18 -11.84
N ASP A 99 -15.92 -9.08 -12.41
CA ASP A 99 -15.60 -9.85 -13.61
C ASP A 99 -15.63 -11.35 -13.31
N VAL A 100 -15.07 -11.76 -12.17
CA VAL A 100 -15.06 -13.16 -11.79
C VAL A 100 -16.50 -13.67 -11.60
N LYS A 101 -17.34 -12.87 -10.93
CA LYS A 101 -18.72 -13.29 -10.71
C LYS A 101 -19.50 -13.36 -12.01
N ASN A 102 -19.22 -12.45 -12.95
CA ASN A 102 -19.88 -12.51 -14.23
C ASN A 102 -19.48 -13.78 -14.99
N GLU A 103 -18.23 -14.18 -14.90
CA GLU A 103 -17.78 -15.39 -15.55
C GLU A 103 -18.44 -16.61 -14.95
N GLU A 104 -18.62 -16.61 -13.63
CA GLU A 104 -19.25 -17.73 -12.97
C GLU A 104 -20.73 -17.87 -13.35
N ASN A 105 -21.34 -16.77 -13.67
CA ASN A 105 -22.75 -16.79 -14.02
C ASN A 105 -23.01 -17.13 -15.48
N VAL A 106 -21.97 -17.27 -16.27
CA VAL A 106 -22.08 -17.67 -17.64
C VAL A 106 -21.95 -19.20 -17.75
#